data_d8276390982b3f48e974cb4e018be58b
#
_entry.id   d8276390982b3f48e974cb4e018be58b
#
_cell.length_a   1.000
_cell.length_b   1.000
_cell.length_c   1.000
_cell.angle_alpha   90.00
_cell.angle_beta   90.00
_cell.angle_gamma   90.00
#
_symmetry.space_group_name_H-M   'P 1'
#
loop_
_entity.id
_entity.type
_entity.pdbx_description
1 polymer ?
#
loop_
_entity_poly.entity_id
_entity_poly.type
_entity_poly.pdbx_seq_one_letter_code
_entity_poly.pdbx_strand_id
1 'polypeptide(L)'
;MKSYKHLFDICISEENRRKAIKQAKRTKRVRKMLKKRHMSDDELLCASYDWIMQYENAEHVPKVIHDGTAHKERVIIVPTLEELIVQHCVAKAMEEMFWHGMYQHSYASLPKRGAHKAKKVIEKWIETDPKNVKYVLKMDVHHFFDSIPHDILKAKLRKHIHDDMMLDLLFKIIDVTDAGIPLGFYTSQWLSNWYLQELDHFIKEQLHAVYYVRYMDDMVIFGSNKKVLHQIRQAISEYLETNLGLELKGNWQVFRFSYTVNGEDRGRPLDFMGFQFYRNRTVLRKSIMLKATRKARRIHKKPYQGRKPT
;
A
#
# COMPACT_ATOMS: atom_id res chain seq x y z
N MET A 1 -23.26 5.85 8.61
CA MET A 1 -22.20 5.71 7.60
C MET A 1 -22.07 7.05 6.86
N LYS A 2 -20.87 7.61 6.66
CA LYS A 2 -20.70 8.90 5.96
C LYS A 2 -20.91 8.71 4.45
N SER A 3 -21.72 9.57 3.85
CA SER A 3 -22.03 9.62 2.42
C SER A 3 -21.27 10.78 1.77
N TYR A 4 -20.70 10.56 0.60
CA TYR A 4 -19.92 11.55 -0.16
C TYR A 4 -20.65 11.90 -1.46
N LYS A 5 -20.90 13.19 -1.64
CA LYS A 5 -21.56 13.78 -2.81
C LYS A 5 -20.61 14.80 -3.46
N HIS A 6 -20.86 15.16 -4.69
CA HIS A 6 -20.10 16.19 -5.40
C HIS A 6 -18.59 15.92 -5.51
N LEU A 7 -18.19 14.65 -5.49
CA LEU A 7 -16.78 14.26 -5.61
C LEU A 7 -16.27 14.55 -7.04
N PHE A 8 -17.12 14.40 -8.04
CA PHE A 8 -16.76 14.70 -9.42
C PHE A 8 -16.55 16.20 -9.61
N ASP A 9 -17.41 17.05 -9.05
CA ASP A 9 -17.22 18.51 -9.06
C ASP A 9 -15.91 18.91 -8.41
N ILE A 10 -15.56 18.26 -7.28
CA ILE A 10 -14.25 18.44 -6.64
C ILE A 10 -13.14 17.96 -7.57
N CYS A 11 -13.29 16.79 -8.21
CA CYS A 11 -12.28 16.20 -9.07
C CYS A 11 -11.92 17.14 -10.25
N ILE A 12 -12.91 17.72 -10.90
CA ILE A 12 -12.73 18.64 -12.04
C ILE A 12 -12.37 20.07 -11.63
N SER A 13 -12.49 20.43 -10.34
CA SER A 13 -12.16 21.79 -9.87
C SER A 13 -10.70 22.14 -10.16
N GLU A 14 -10.45 23.39 -10.51
CA GLU A 14 -9.09 23.87 -10.79
C GLU A 14 -8.17 23.67 -9.58
N GLU A 15 -8.67 23.96 -8.39
CA GLU A 15 -7.90 23.82 -7.14
C GLU A 15 -7.42 22.37 -6.94
N ASN A 16 -8.31 21.39 -7.12
CA ASN A 16 -7.99 19.97 -6.99
C ASN A 16 -6.97 19.54 -8.05
N ARG A 17 -7.18 19.93 -9.33
CA ARG A 17 -6.27 19.60 -10.43
C ARG A 17 -4.88 20.20 -10.21
N ARG A 18 -4.75 21.44 -9.75
CA ARG A 18 -3.46 22.05 -9.39
C ARG A 18 -2.75 21.27 -8.27
N LYS A 19 -3.47 20.87 -7.22
CA LYS A 19 -2.92 20.05 -6.13
C LYS A 19 -2.48 18.67 -6.62
N ALA A 20 -3.28 18.02 -7.43
CA ALA A 20 -3.01 16.69 -8.01
C ALA A 20 -1.78 16.72 -8.94
N ILE A 21 -1.70 17.68 -9.85
CA ILE A 21 -0.55 17.91 -10.75
C ILE A 21 0.73 18.15 -9.94
N LYS A 22 0.68 19.01 -8.92
CA LYS A 22 1.82 19.27 -8.03
C LYS A 22 2.29 17.98 -7.34
N GLN A 23 1.37 17.12 -6.95
CA GLN A 23 1.69 15.82 -6.33
C GLN A 23 2.28 14.84 -7.36
N ALA A 24 1.68 14.70 -8.54
CA ALA A 24 2.16 13.85 -9.62
C ALA A 24 3.59 14.21 -10.05
N LYS A 25 3.89 15.49 -10.16
CA LYS A 25 5.21 16.05 -10.53
C LYS A 25 6.32 15.76 -9.50
N ARG A 26 6.01 15.26 -8.30
CA ARG A 26 7.04 14.78 -7.36
C ARG A 26 7.76 13.54 -7.89
N THR A 27 7.11 12.76 -8.77
CA THR A 27 7.71 11.58 -9.36
C THR A 27 8.63 11.95 -10.54
N LYS A 28 9.82 11.32 -10.59
CA LYS A 28 10.77 11.50 -11.70
C LYS A 28 10.15 11.12 -13.04
N ARG A 29 9.26 10.14 -13.04
CA ARG A 29 8.56 9.65 -14.23
C ARG A 29 7.70 10.74 -14.87
N VAL A 30 6.77 11.33 -14.10
CA VAL A 30 5.88 12.40 -14.62
C VAL A 30 6.69 13.58 -15.14
N ARG A 31 7.70 14.05 -14.40
CA ARG A 31 8.58 15.12 -14.87
C ARG A 31 9.27 14.81 -16.20
N LYS A 32 9.72 13.56 -16.39
CA LYS A 32 10.35 13.13 -17.64
C LYS A 32 9.34 13.08 -18.80
N MET A 33 8.10 12.65 -18.55
CA MET A 33 7.03 12.60 -19.54
C MET A 33 6.62 14.00 -19.99
N LEU A 34 6.42 14.94 -19.05
CA LEU A 34 6.12 16.34 -19.34
C LEU A 34 7.23 17.02 -20.14
N LYS A 35 8.51 16.80 -19.73
CA LYS A 35 9.65 17.32 -20.50
C LYS A 35 9.69 16.80 -21.94
N LYS A 36 9.36 15.51 -22.16
CA LYS A 36 9.32 14.93 -23.50
C LYS A 36 8.22 15.53 -24.39
N ARG A 37 7.10 15.97 -23.79
CA ARG A 37 5.96 16.57 -24.48
C ARG A 37 6.05 18.10 -24.58
N HIS A 38 7.09 18.72 -24.01
CA HIS A 38 7.27 20.18 -23.94
C HIS A 38 6.05 20.91 -23.36
N MET A 39 5.34 20.27 -22.42
CA MET A 39 4.09 20.76 -21.86
C MET A 39 4.35 21.65 -20.64
N SER A 40 3.82 22.86 -20.66
CA SER A 40 3.82 23.81 -19.54
C SER A 40 2.82 23.40 -18.45
N ASP A 41 2.87 24.06 -17.29
CA ASP A 41 1.94 23.80 -16.20
C ASP A 41 0.51 24.25 -16.50
N ASP A 42 0.34 25.34 -17.26
CA ASP A 42 -0.97 25.86 -17.63
C ASP A 42 -1.61 25.00 -18.74
N GLU A 43 -0.84 24.58 -19.75
CA GLU A 43 -1.32 23.60 -20.74
C GLU A 43 -1.72 22.28 -20.08
N LEU A 44 -0.94 21.79 -19.12
CA LEU A 44 -1.26 20.59 -18.38
C LEU A 44 -2.55 20.75 -17.55
N LEU A 45 -2.73 21.92 -16.95
CA LEU A 45 -3.94 22.23 -16.17
C LEU A 45 -5.18 22.27 -17.07
N CYS A 46 -5.12 22.92 -18.23
CA CYS A 46 -6.21 22.92 -19.20
C CYS A 46 -6.51 21.49 -19.68
N ALA A 47 -5.50 20.79 -20.20
CA ALA A 47 -5.65 19.43 -20.70
C ALA A 47 -6.18 18.45 -19.66
N SER A 48 -5.84 18.62 -18.39
CA SER A 48 -6.30 17.74 -17.31
C SER A 48 -7.82 17.75 -17.13
N TYR A 49 -8.51 18.85 -17.47
CA TYR A 49 -9.97 18.92 -17.45
C TYR A 49 -10.55 18.02 -18.54
N ASP A 50 -10.06 18.16 -19.76
CA ASP A 50 -10.53 17.38 -20.91
C ASP A 50 -10.25 15.89 -20.72
N TRP A 51 -9.09 15.54 -20.16
CA TRP A 51 -8.73 14.15 -19.84
C TRP A 51 -9.63 13.51 -18.79
N ILE A 52 -10.16 14.29 -17.84
CA ILE A 52 -11.16 13.78 -16.87
C ILE A 52 -12.51 13.61 -17.55
N MET A 53 -12.97 14.64 -18.30
CA MET A 53 -14.29 14.64 -18.95
C MET A 53 -14.44 13.56 -20.01
N GLN A 54 -13.34 13.26 -20.73
CA GLN A 54 -13.31 12.31 -21.86
C GLN A 54 -12.50 11.06 -21.50
N TYR A 55 -12.44 10.71 -20.19
CA TYR A 55 -11.60 9.61 -19.76
C TYR A 55 -12.02 8.29 -20.39
N GLU A 56 -11.07 7.70 -21.10
CA GLU A 56 -11.13 6.33 -21.61
C GLU A 56 -9.80 5.62 -21.29
N ASN A 57 -9.88 4.32 -21.05
CA ASN A 57 -8.70 3.53 -20.80
C ASN A 57 -7.85 3.40 -22.06
N ALA A 58 -6.54 3.65 -21.92
CA ALA A 58 -5.61 3.37 -23.00
C ALA A 58 -5.42 1.84 -23.16
N GLU A 59 -5.03 1.43 -24.35
CA GLU A 59 -4.53 0.07 -24.54
C GLU A 59 -3.20 -0.10 -23.79
N HIS A 60 -3.14 -1.09 -22.93
CA HIS A 60 -1.98 -1.35 -22.11
C HIS A 60 -1.27 -2.64 -22.51
N VAL A 61 0.03 -2.53 -22.72
CA VAL A 61 0.92 -3.71 -22.78
C VAL A 61 1.43 -3.98 -21.37
N PRO A 62 1.04 -5.09 -20.74
CA PRO A 62 1.52 -5.45 -19.41
C PRO A 62 3.05 -5.58 -19.39
N LYS A 63 3.67 -5.04 -18.34
CA LYS A 63 5.11 -5.11 -18.18
C LYS A 63 5.49 -6.02 -17.01
N VAL A 64 6.29 -7.02 -17.28
CA VAL A 64 6.87 -7.86 -16.22
C VAL A 64 8.02 -7.11 -15.56
N ILE A 65 7.97 -6.98 -14.24
CA ILE A 65 9.08 -6.50 -13.42
C ILE A 65 9.53 -7.59 -12.46
N HIS A 66 10.85 -7.70 -12.27
CA HIS A 66 11.42 -8.61 -11.28
C HIS A 66 11.64 -7.88 -9.96
N ASP A 67 11.04 -8.37 -8.89
CA ASP A 67 11.34 -7.85 -7.55
C ASP A 67 12.77 -8.27 -7.18
N GLY A 68 13.63 -7.27 -7.12
CA GLY A 68 15.08 -7.45 -7.09
C GLY A 68 15.65 -8.15 -5.85
N THR A 69 14.84 -8.73 -4.97
CA THR A 69 15.29 -9.48 -3.79
C THR A 69 14.78 -10.92 -3.76
N ALA A 70 13.68 -11.22 -4.43
CA ALA A 70 12.98 -12.50 -4.30
C ALA A 70 12.84 -13.25 -5.64
N HIS A 71 13.40 -12.74 -6.75
CA HIS A 71 13.15 -13.26 -8.11
C HIS A 71 11.64 -13.42 -8.45
N LYS A 72 10.77 -12.67 -7.73
CA LYS A 72 9.34 -12.71 -7.95
C LYS A 72 8.99 -11.81 -9.13
N GLU A 73 8.40 -12.38 -10.14
CA GLU A 73 7.84 -11.63 -11.25
C GLU A 73 6.52 -10.98 -10.83
N ARG A 74 6.34 -9.73 -11.26
CA ARG A 74 5.07 -9.01 -11.11
C ARG A 74 4.69 -8.41 -12.45
N VAL A 75 3.48 -8.64 -12.85
CA VAL A 75 2.89 -7.96 -14.01
C VAL A 75 2.37 -6.61 -13.54
N ILE A 76 2.81 -5.54 -14.18
CA ILE A 76 2.33 -4.19 -13.90
C ILE A 76 1.73 -3.57 -15.15
N ILE A 77 0.70 -2.78 -14.96
CA ILE A 77 0.16 -1.89 -15.98
C ILE A 77 0.84 -0.52 -15.83
N VAL A 78 1.40 -0.05 -16.93
CA VAL A 78 2.14 1.22 -16.95
C VAL A 78 1.22 2.33 -17.49
N PRO A 79 0.61 3.16 -16.62
CA PRO A 79 -0.32 4.18 -17.07
C PRO A 79 0.33 5.23 -17.96
N THR A 80 -0.43 5.83 -18.87
CA THR A 80 -0.03 6.99 -19.68
C THR A 80 0.13 8.23 -18.81
N LEU A 81 0.51 9.37 -19.39
CA LEU A 81 0.56 10.64 -18.64
C LEU A 81 -0.85 11.10 -18.26
N GLU A 82 -1.78 11.00 -19.21
CA GLU A 82 -3.19 11.34 -19.04
C GLU A 82 -3.80 10.58 -17.86
N GLU A 83 -3.70 9.26 -17.91
CA GLU A 83 -4.20 8.38 -16.84
C GLU A 83 -3.56 8.68 -15.50
N LEU A 84 -2.25 8.92 -15.45
CA LEU A 84 -1.57 9.31 -14.20
C LEU A 84 -2.14 10.59 -13.62
N ILE A 85 -2.38 11.61 -14.44
CA ILE A 85 -2.92 12.89 -13.97
C ILE A 85 -4.37 12.71 -13.51
N VAL A 86 -5.21 12.01 -14.29
CA VAL A 86 -6.60 11.72 -13.91
C VAL A 86 -6.63 10.94 -12.58
N GLN A 87 -5.83 9.88 -12.44
CA GLN A 87 -5.75 9.09 -11.20
C GLN A 87 -5.33 9.93 -9.99
N HIS A 88 -4.42 10.90 -10.17
CA HIS A 88 -4.05 11.82 -9.10
C HIS A 88 -5.20 12.78 -8.75
N CYS A 89 -5.97 13.25 -9.76
CA CYS A 89 -7.14 14.10 -9.52
C CYS A 89 -8.25 13.36 -8.77
N VAL A 90 -8.56 12.13 -9.19
CA VAL A 90 -9.52 11.25 -8.54
C VAL A 90 -9.11 10.94 -7.10
N ALA A 91 -7.87 10.46 -6.90
CA ALA A 91 -7.39 10.12 -5.57
C ALA A 91 -7.34 11.33 -4.63
N LYS A 92 -7.11 12.53 -5.17
CA LYS A 92 -7.10 13.77 -4.40
C LYS A 92 -8.50 14.24 -4.03
N ALA A 93 -9.48 14.10 -4.93
CA ALA A 93 -10.89 14.38 -4.65
C ALA A 93 -11.47 13.43 -3.60
N MET A 94 -11.05 12.17 -3.62
CA MET A 94 -11.50 11.14 -2.69
C MET A 94 -10.67 11.08 -1.40
N GLU A 95 -9.67 11.94 -1.21
CA GLU A 95 -8.71 11.84 -0.10
C GLU A 95 -9.41 11.82 1.28
N GLU A 96 -10.46 12.63 1.46
CA GLU A 96 -11.23 12.65 2.71
C GLU A 96 -11.91 11.30 2.97
N MET A 97 -12.55 10.71 1.97
CA MET A 97 -13.19 9.40 2.07
C MET A 97 -12.18 8.31 2.44
N PHE A 98 -11.04 8.28 1.78
CA PHE A 98 -10.00 7.28 2.05
C PHE A 98 -9.41 7.40 3.46
N TRP A 99 -9.27 8.62 3.98
CA TRP A 99 -8.76 8.85 5.33
C TRP A 99 -9.80 8.59 6.43
N HIS A 100 -11.08 8.72 6.11
CA HIS A 100 -12.14 8.50 7.08
C HIS A 100 -12.16 7.05 7.55
N GLY A 101 -11.86 6.82 8.83
CA GLY A 101 -11.76 5.49 9.43
C GLY A 101 -10.47 4.71 9.09
N MET A 102 -9.50 5.30 8.37
CA MET A 102 -8.24 4.64 8.05
C MET A 102 -7.47 4.25 9.30
N TYR A 103 -7.26 2.96 9.50
CA TYR A 103 -6.56 2.43 10.66
C TYR A 103 -5.19 3.10 10.87
N GLN A 104 -4.93 3.53 12.10
CA GLN A 104 -3.74 4.33 12.41
C GLN A 104 -2.42 3.60 12.15
N HIS A 105 -2.39 2.27 12.27
CA HIS A 105 -1.21 1.42 12.04
C HIS A 105 -1.22 0.69 10.69
N SER A 106 -1.92 1.24 9.69
CA SER A 106 -1.74 0.91 8.27
C SER A 106 -0.69 1.83 7.67
N TYR A 107 0.39 1.30 7.07
CA TYR A 107 1.60 2.07 6.77
C TYR A 107 2.03 2.09 5.30
N ALA A 108 1.53 1.20 4.46
CA ALA A 108 1.96 1.14 3.06
C ALA A 108 1.30 2.22 2.21
N SER A 109 2.08 2.85 1.34
CA SER A 109 1.61 3.76 0.27
C SER A 109 0.69 4.91 0.72
N LEU A 110 0.71 5.28 1.99
CA LEU A 110 -0.07 6.37 2.56
C LEU A 110 0.82 7.58 2.87
N PRO A 111 0.35 8.83 2.61
CA PRO A 111 1.09 10.04 2.94
C PRO A 111 1.49 10.10 4.40
N LYS A 112 2.71 10.55 4.66
CA LYS A 112 3.29 10.68 6.02
C LYS A 112 3.33 9.36 6.82
N ARG A 113 3.15 8.20 6.18
CA ARG A 113 3.31 6.86 6.75
C ARG A 113 4.44 6.13 6.02
N GLY A 114 4.75 4.89 6.40
CA GLY A 114 5.80 4.10 5.76
C GLY A 114 6.54 3.20 6.74
N ALA A 115 7.46 2.38 6.21
CA ALA A 115 8.17 1.35 6.96
C ALA A 115 8.94 1.89 8.18
N HIS A 116 9.55 3.09 8.09
CA HIS A 116 10.26 3.68 9.24
C HIS A 116 9.34 4.09 10.39
N LYS A 117 8.13 4.58 10.08
CA LYS A 117 7.16 4.93 11.12
C LYS A 117 6.57 3.68 11.77
N ALA A 118 6.26 2.67 10.97
CA ALA A 118 5.85 1.35 11.46
C ALA A 118 6.93 0.72 12.34
N LYS A 119 8.21 0.78 11.92
CA LYS A 119 9.36 0.30 12.70
C LYS A 119 9.35 0.90 14.11
N LYS A 120 9.25 2.23 14.24
CA LYS A 120 9.25 2.91 15.54
C LYS A 120 8.10 2.45 16.45
N VAL A 121 6.91 2.20 15.87
CA VAL A 121 5.75 1.74 16.63
C VAL A 121 5.96 0.30 17.12
N ILE A 122 6.46 -0.58 16.27
CA ILE A 122 6.76 -1.97 16.64
C ILE A 122 7.85 -2.01 17.75
N GLU A 123 8.91 -1.23 17.61
CA GLU A 123 9.98 -1.11 18.62
C GLU A 123 9.42 -0.66 19.96
N LYS A 124 8.56 0.37 19.96
CA LYS A 124 7.88 0.82 21.18
C LYS A 124 7.07 -0.31 21.83
N TRP A 125 6.28 -1.06 21.08
CA TRP A 125 5.50 -2.18 21.63
C TRP A 125 6.38 -3.28 22.23
N ILE A 126 7.48 -3.61 21.55
CA ILE A 126 8.45 -4.61 22.01
C ILE A 126 9.09 -4.18 23.34
N GLU A 127 9.40 -2.90 23.49
CA GLU A 127 10.01 -2.31 24.68
C GLU A 127 9.03 -2.18 25.84
N THR A 128 7.84 -1.64 25.57
CA THR A 128 6.91 -1.24 26.63
C THR A 128 6.05 -2.39 27.17
N ASP A 129 5.77 -3.42 26.34
CA ASP A 129 4.92 -4.55 26.78
C ASP A 129 5.47 -5.93 26.37
N PRO A 130 6.60 -6.34 26.94
CA PRO A 130 7.21 -7.64 26.63
C PRO A 130 6.35 -8.84 26.99
N LYS A 131 5.38 -8.70 27.91
CA LYS A 131 4.46 -9.76 28.32
C LYS A 131 3.44 -10.10 27.24
N ASN A 132 2.88 -9.09 26.59
CA ASN A 132 1.90 -9.26 25.52
C ASN A 132 2.54 -9.37 24.13
N VAL A 133 3.77 -8.90 23.93
CA VAL A 133 4.58 -9.11 22.72
C VAL A 133 5.42 -10.39 22.85
N LYS A 134 4.74 -11.52 23.09
CA LYS A 134 5.36 -12.82 23.37
C LYS A 134 5.35 -13.77 22.18
N TYR A 135 4.30 -13.75 21.41
CA TYR A 135 4.13 -14.49 20.16
C TYR A 135 3.78 -13.55 19.02
N VAL A 136 4.07 -13.98 17.82
CA VAL A 136 3.75 -13.23 16.57
C VAL A 136 2.87 -14.11 15.70
N LEU A 137 1.79 -13.54 15.20
CA LEU A 137 1.06 -14.02 14.04
C LEU A 137 1.45 -13.13 12.87
N LYS A 138 2.01 -13.73 11.84
CA LYS A 138 2.32 -13.06 10.56
C LYS A 138 1.51 -13.69 9.45
N MET A 139 0.84 -12.86 8.64
CA MET A 139 -0.05 -13.27 7.56
C MET A 139 0.13 -12.35 6.35
N ASP A 140 -0.22 -12.87 5.19
CA ASP A 140 -0.21 -12.16 3.91
C ASP A 140 -1.45 -12.60 3.11
N VAL A 141 -2.06 -11.71 2.34
CA VAL A 141 -3.19 -12.06 1.48
C VAL A 141 -2.66 -12.65 0.16
N HIS A 142 -3.31 -13.70 -0.33
CA HIS A 142 -2.92 -14.37 -1.56
C HIS A 142 -3.23 -13.47 -2.78
N HIS A 143 -2.23 -13.19 -3.61
CA HIS A 143 -2.35 -12.38 -4.85
C HIS A 143 -3.20 -11.11 -4.69
N PHE A 144 -3.05 -10.38 -3.59
CA PHE A 144 -3.97 -9.35 -3.11
C PHE A 144 -4.51 -8.41 -4.20
N PHE A 145 -3.64 -7.75 -4.98
CA PHE A 145 -4.09 -6.82 -6.02
C PHE A 145 -4.88 -7.52 -7.13
N ASP A 146 -4.45 -8.71 -7.51
CA ASP A 146 -5.05 -9.49 -8.59
C ASP A 146 -6.35 -10.19 -8.16
N SER A 147 -6.60 -10.31 -6.83
CA SER A 147 -7.72 -11.06 -6.26
C SER A 147 -8.87 -10.19 -5.76
N ILE A 148 -8.74 -8.85 -5.75
CA ILE A 148 -9.83 -7.97 -5.28
C ILE A 148 -11.04 -8.10 -6.23
N PRO A 149 -12.21 -8.63 -5.79
CA PRO A 149 -13.36 -8.79 -6.67
C PRO A 149 -13.98 -7.43 -7.01
N HIS A 150 -14.18 -7.18 -8.30
CA HIS A 150 -14.76 -5.92 -8.80
C HIS A 150 -16.17 -5.67 -8.29
N ASP A 151 -17.01 -6.68 -8.23
CA ASP A 151 -18.39 -6.60 -7.76
C ASP A 151 -18.45 -6.15 -6.29
N ILE A 152 -17.64 -6.75 -5.42
CA ILE A 152 -17.57 -6.38 -4.00
C ILE A 152 -16.99 -4.96 -3.86
N LEU A 153 -15.88 -4.65 -4.55
CA LEU A 153 -15.27 -3.31 -4.49
C LEU A 153 -16.24 -2.22 -4.97
N LYS A 154 -16.89 -2.43 -6.13
CA LYS A 154 -17.86 -1.49 -6.69
C LYS A 154 -19.11 -1.36 -5.81
N ALA A 155 -19.61 -2.45 -5.24
CA ALA A 155 -20.71 -2.39 -4.28
C ALA A 155 -20.36 -1.59 -3.03
N LYS A 156 -19.14 -1.75 -2.50
CA LYS A 156 -18.64 -0.95 -1.38
C LYS A 156 -18.52 0.53 -1.76
N LEU A 157 -18.01 0.87 -2.93
CA LEU A 157 -17.92 2.25 -3.41
C LEU A 157 -19.30 2.89 -3.52
N ARG A 158 -20.30 2.20 -4.10
CA ARG A 158 -21.68 2.70 -4.20
C ARG A 158 -22.35 2.98 -2.85
N LYS A 159 -21.99 2.24 -1.80
CA LYS A 159 -22.49 2.51 -0.45
C LYS A 159 -22.02 3.85 0.14
N HIS A 160 -20.84 4.32 -0.29
CA HIS A 160 -20.22 5.52 0.25
C HIS A 160 -20.31 6.73 -0.68
N ILE A 161 -20.30 6.50 -1.99
CA ILE A 161 -20.29 7.55 -3.01
C ILE A 161 -21.68 7.66 -3.63
N HIS A 162 -22.25 8.84 -3.53
CA HIS A 162 -23.56 9.21 -4.12
C HIS A 162 -23.32 10.30 -5.19
N ASP A 163 -22.54 9.92 -6.21
CA ASP A 163 -22.09 10.76 -7.31
C ASP A 163 -21.80 9.84 -8.50
N ASP A 164 -22.76 9.75 -9.41
CA ASP A 164 -22.71 8.78 -10.51
C ASP A 164 -21.54 9.05 -11.46
N MET A 165 -21.22 10.31 -11.74
CA MET A 165 -20.08 10.66 -12.61
C MET A 165 -18.75 10.22 -11.99
N MET A 166 -18.60 10.37 -10.67
CA MET A 166 -17.40 9.88 -10.00
C MET A 166 -17.34 8.36 -9.98
N LEU A 167 -18.47 7.67 -9.78
CA LEU A 167 -18.54 6.20 -9.82
C LEU A 167 -18.19 5.68 -11.21
N ASP A 168 -18.73 6.28 -12.27
CA ASP A 168 -18.44 5.88 -13.65
C ASP A 168 -16.95 6.03 -13.97
N LEU A 169 -16.34 7.15 -13.59
CA LEU A 169 -14.90 7.36 -13.76
C LEU A 169 -14.06 6.33 -12.99
N LEU A 170 -14.44 6.05 -11.74
CA LEU A 170 -13.77 5.05 -10.91
C LEU A 170 -13.89 3.65 -11.50
N PHE A 171 -15.07 3.28 -11.99
CA PHE A 171 -15.30 1.96 -12.55
C PHE A 171 -14.52 1.77 -13.86
N LYS A 172 -14.44 2.77 -14.72
CA LYS A 172 -13.53 2.74 -15.88
C LYS A 172 -12.08 2.49 -15.44
N ILE A 173 -11.58 3.17 -14.39
CA ILE A 173 -10.22 2.98 -13.89
C ILE A 173 -10.02 1.57 -13.30
N ILE A 174 -11.03 1.00 -12.62
CA ILE A 174 -10.96 -0.35 -12.04
C ILE A 174 -11.00 -1.41 -13.15
N ASP A 175 -11.84 -1.23 -14.15
CA ASP A 175 -12.11 -2.19 -15.23
C ASP A 175 -10.99 -2.25 -16.30
N VAL A 176 -9.86 -1.60 -16.09
CA VAL A 176 -8.64 -1.80 -16.90
C VAL A 176 -8.16 -3.26 -16.86
N THR A 177 -8.50 -3.97 -15.79
CA THR A 177 -8.24 -5.40 -15.62
C THR A 177 -9.54 -6.17 -15.53
N ASP A 178 -9.59 -7.39 -16.04
CA ASP A 178 -10.80 -8.25 -15.96
C ASP A 178 -11.08 -8.71 -14.52
N ALA A 179 -10.04 -8.81 -13.70
CA ALA A 179 -10.11 -9.15 -12.29
C ALA A 179 -9.01 -8.41 -11.50
N GLY A 180 -9.26 -8.15 -10.23
CA GLY A 180 -8.34 -7.41 -9.37
C GLY A 180 -8.26 -5.92 -9.72
N ILE A 181 -7.31 -5.23 -9.16
CA ILE A 181 -7.05 -3.81 -9.45
C ILE A 181 -5.65 -3.62 -10.06
N PRO A 182 -5.50 -2.73 -11.05
CA PRO A 182 -4.29 -2.66 -11.87
C PRO A 182 -3.06 -2.28 -11.03
N LEU A 183 -2.12 -3.21 -10.88
CA LEU A 183 -0.84 -2.94 -10.22
C LEU A 183 -0.02 -1.97 -11.08
N GLY A 184 0.31 -0.81 -10.52
CA GLY A 184 1.01 0.29 -11.20
C GLY A 184 0.18 1.56 -11.33
N PHE A 185 -1.13 1.49 -11.10
CA PHE A 185 -2.01 2.64 -11.01
C PHE A 185 -1.91 3.31 -9.64
N TYR A 186 -1.99 4.64 -9.63
CA TYR A 186 -1.92 5.40 -8.38
C TYR A 186 -3.17 5.20 -7.51
N THR A 187 -4.33 5.13 -8.12
CA THR A 187 -5.61 4.87 -7.45
C THR A 187 -5.66 3.51 -6.77
N SER A 188 -5.02 2.48 -7.37
CA SER A 188 -5.01 1.12 -6.81
C SER A 188 -4.40 1.05 -5.42
N GLN A 189 -3.40 1.89 -5.10
CA GLN A 189 -2.79 1.95 -3.77
C GLN A 189 -3.74 2.50 -2.71
N TRP A 190 -4.60 3.43 -3.08
CA TRP A 190 -5.61 4.00 -2.20
C TRP A 190 -6.79 3.04 -2.02
N LEU A 191 -7.32 2.52 -3.14
CA LEU A 191 -8.43 1.58 -3.14
C LEU A 191 -8.09 0.32 -2.34
N SER A 192 -6.89 -0.25 -2.49
CA SER A 192 -6.46 -1.44 -1.76
C SER A 192 -6.37 -1.21 -0.25
N ASN A 193 -5.83 -0.06 0.19
CA ASN A 193 -5.81 0.26 1.61
C ASN A 193 -7.22 0.46 2.19
N TRP A 194 -8.08 1.15 1.43
CA TRP A 194 -9.46 1.39 1.81
C TRP A 194 -10.30 0.10 1.81
N TYR A 195 -10.06 -0.79 0.86
CA TYR A 195 -10.73 -2.08 0.78
C TYR A 195 -10.55 -2.94 2.04
N LEU A 196 -9.34 -2.93 2.61
CA LEU A 196 -8.99 -3.66 3.84
C LEU A 196 -9.35 -2.91 5.13
N GLN A 197 -9.91 -1.71 5.05
CA GLN A 197 -10.20 -0.88 6.23
C GLN A 197 -11.21 -1.55 7.17
N GLU A 198 -12.25 -2.18 6.64
CA GLU A 198 -13.24 -2.90 7.46
C GLU A 198 -12.63 -4.10 8.18
N LEU A 199 -11.69 -4.79 7.54
CA LEU A 199 -10.91 -5.84 8.19
C LEU A 199 -10.06 -5.28 9.33
N ASP A 200 -9.45 -4.10 9.16
CA ASP A 200 -8.69 -3.45 10.23
C ASP A 200 -9.58 -3.16 11.45
N HIS A 201 -10.81 -2.68 11.22
CA HIS A 201 -11.81 -2.44 12.27
C HIS A 201 -12.24 -3.76 12.93
N PHE A 202 -12.55 -4.79 12.14
CA PHE A 202 -12.88 -6.11 12.66
C PHE A 202 -11.78 -6.66 13.59
N ILE A 203 -10.52 -6.59 13.17
CA ILE A 203 -9.36 -7.04 13.97
C ILE A 203 -9.23 -6.25 15.27
N LYS A 204 -9.47 -4.95 15.24
CA LYS A 204 -9.32 -4.07 16.40
C LYS A 204 -10.51 -4.11 17.36
N GLU A 205 -11.72 -4.08 16.83
CA GLU A 205 -12.94 -3.84 17.59
C GLU A 205 -13.64 -5.14 18.01
N GLN A 206 -13.58 -6.19 17.16
CA GLN A 206 -14.22 -7.46 17.45
C GLN A 206 -13.22 -8.51 17.96
N LEU A 207 -12.04 -8.62 17.35
CA LEU A 207 -11.02 -9.55 17.82
C LEU A 207 -10.11 -8.98 18.92
N HIS A 208 -10.27 -7.71 19.27
CA HIS A 208 -9.53 -7.01 20.32
C HIS A 208 -8.01 -7.16 20.24
N ALA A 209 -7.46 -7.28 19.02
CA ALA A 209 -6.03 -7.40 18.80
C ALA A 209 -5.31 -6.08 19.15
N VAL A 210 -4.70 -6.00 20.34
CA VAL A 210 -4.08 -4.76 20.84
C VAL A 210 -2.93 -4.32 19.95
N TYR A 211 -2.00 -5.22 19.63
CA TYR A 211 -0.78 -4.95 18.86
C TYR A 211 -0.91 -5.49 17.45
N TYR A 212 -1.59 -4.75 16.60
CA TYR A 212 -1.81 -5.02 15.19
C TYR A 212 -1.17 -3.96 14.31
N VAL A 213 -0.47 -4.37 13.25
CA VAL A 213 0.11 -3.50 12.24
C VAL A 213 -0.05 -4.11 10.86
N ARG A 214 -0.39 -3.27 9.88
CA ARG A 214 -0.54 -3.66 8.48
C ARG A 214 0.37 -2.85 7.55
N TYR A 215 0.97 -3.53 6.60
CA TYR A 215 1.72 -2.92 5.51
C TYR A 215 1.20 -3.45 4.18
N MET A 216 0.18 -2.80 3.60
CA MET A 216 -0.65 -3.26 2.51
C MET A 216 -1.37 -4.56 2.90
N ASP A 217 -1.06 -5.67 2.27
CA ASP A 217 -1.56 -7.03 2.49
C ASP A 217 -0.80 -7.80 3.59
N ASP A 218 0.40 -7.36 3.95
CA ASP A 218 1.25 -8.01 4.97
C ASP A 218 0.82 -7.54 6.38
N MET A 219 0.33 -8.47 7.19
CA MET A 219 -0.26 -8.22 8.52
C MET A 219 0.54 -8.88 9.62
N VAL A 220 0.71 -8.18 10.73
CA VAL A 220 1.38 -8.68 11.94
C VAL A 220 0.55 -8.38 13.18
N ILE A 221 0.31 -9.41 13.99
CA ILE A 221 -0.34 -9.30 15.31
C ILE A 221 0.57 -9.91 16.36
N PHE A 222 0.80 -9.18 17.46
CA PHE A 222 1.47 -9.73 18.62
C PHE A 222 0.44 -10.12 19.68
N GLY A 223 0.78 -11.13 20.47
CA GLY A 223 -0.05 -11.60 21.58
C GLY A 223 0.73 -12.39 22.64
N SER A 224 0.13 -12.54 23.81
CA SER A 224 0.68 -13.30 24.92
C SER A 224 0.44 -14.81 24.81
N ASN A 225 -0.58 -15.24 24.04
CA ASN A 225 -1.04 -16.61 23.94
C ASN A 225 -1.08 -17.10 22.48
N LYS A 226 -0.38 -18.21 22.21
CA LYS A 226 -0.31 -18.81 20.89
C LYS A 226 -1.67 -19.33 20.41
N LYS A 227 -2.49 -19.92 21.29
CA LYS A 227 -3.83 -20.45 20.92
C LYS A 227 -4.77 -19.33 20.47
N VAL A 228 -4.77 -18.20 21.19
CA VAL A 228 -5.56 -17.02 20.83
C VAL A 228 -5.15 -16.47 19.45
N LEU A 229 -3.86 -16.41 19.14
CA LEU A 229 -3.40 -15.98 17.81
C LEU A 229 -3.87 -16.93 16.70
N HIS A 230 -3.96 -18.23 16.94
CA HIS A 230 -4.55 -19.17 15.96
C HIS A 230 -6.05 -18.93 15.77
N GLN A 231 -6.79 -18.64 16.85
CA GLN A 231 -8.23 -18.28 16.77
C GLN A 231 -8.41 -16.97 15.99
N ILE A 232 -7.61 -15.95 16.28
CA ILE A 232 -7.60 -14.69 15.53
C ILE A 232 -7.31 -14.93 14.04
N ARG A 233 -6.31 -15.75 13.71
CA ARG A 233 -6.01 -16.12 12.33
C ARG A 233 -7.20 -16.77 11.63
N GLN A 234 -7.89 -17.71 12.31
CA GLN A 234 -9.06 -18.38 11.77
C GLN A 234 -10.18 -17.37 11.46
N ALA A 235 -10.51 -16.51 12.42
CA ALA A 235 -11.55 -15.49 12.24
C ALA A 235 -11.21 -14.50 11.12
N ILE A 236 -9.93 -14.12 10.96
CA ILE A 236 -9.47 -13.27 9.86
C ILE A 236 -9.61 -13.99 8.50
N SER A 237 -9.29 -15.29 8.42
CA SER A 237 -9.46 -16.07 7.19
C SER A 237 -10.93 -16.10 6.77
N GLU A 238 -11.82 -16.43 7.68
CA GLU A 238 -13.27 -16.46 7.45
C GLU A 238 -13.81 -15.08 7.02
N TYR A 239 -13.36 -14.00 7.68
CA TYR A 239 -13.76 -12.65 7.32
C TYR A 239 -13.30 -12.26 5.91
N LEU A 240 -12.05 -12.58 5.55
CA LEU A 240 -11.51 -12.31 4.21
C LEU A 240 -12.32 -13.03 3.14
N GLU A 241 -12.61 -14.32 3.35
CA GLU A 241 -13.35 -15.14 2.40
C GLU A 241 -14.81 -14.68 2.25
N THR A 242 -15.51 -14.47 3.36
CA THR A 242 -16.95 -14.17 3.34
C THR A 242 -17.29 -12.73 3.00
N ASN A 243 -16.49 -11.75 3.46
CA ASN A 243 -16.82 -10.33 3.32
C ASN A 243 -16.03 -9.60 2.23
N LEU A 244 -14.85 -10.13 1.88
CA LEU A 244 -13.95 -9.47 0.95
C LEU A 244 -13.61 -10.34 -0.28
N GLY A 245 -14.02 -11.59 -0.34
CA GLY A 245 -13.69 -12.49 -1.44
C GLY A 245 -12.19 -12.71 -1.62
N LEU A 246 -11.43 -12.66 -0.52
CA LEU A 246 -9.98 -12.78 -0.50
C LEU A 246 -9.54 -13.98 0.33
N GLU A 247 -8.37 -14.53 0.03
CA GLU A 247 -7.80 -15.67 0.74
C GLU A 247 -6.49 -15.31 1.45
N LEU A 248 -6.27 -15.88 2.63
CA LEU A 248 -4.95 -15.85 3.25
C LEU A 248 -3.98 -16.76 2.50
N LYS A 249 -2.78 -16.27 2.31
CA LYS A 249 -1.69 -17.08 1.76
C LYS A 249 -1.29 -18.18 2.73
N GLY A 250 -1.13 -19.41 2.23
CA GLY A 250 -0.87 -20.61 3.05
C GLY A 250 0.41 -20.59 3.89
N ASN A 251 1.30 -19.61 3.70
CA ASN A 251 2.56 -19.47 4.43
C ASN A 251 2.46 -18.58 5.69
N TRP A 252 1.26 -18.38 6.22
CA TRP A 252 1.07 -17.69 7.51
C TRP A 252 1.81 -18.43 8.64
N GLN A 253 2.19 -17.70 9.70
CA GLN A 253 3.02 -18.26 10.77
C GLN A 253 2.59 -17.73 12.14
N VAL A 254 2.54 -18.62 13.12
CA VAL A 254 2.48 -18.24 14.54
C VAL A 254 3.71 -18.80 15.24
N PHE A 255 4.54 -17.91 15.77
CA PHE A 255 5.81 -18.30 16.37
C PHE A 255 6.12 -17.53 17.66
N ARG A 256 7.02 -18.10 18.48
CA ARG A 256 7.58 -17.41 19.65
C ARG A 256 8.48 -16.29 19.19
N PHE A 257 8.16 -15.06 19.59
CA PHE A 257 9.01 -13.90 19.32
C PHE A 257 10.35 -14.01 20.04
N SER A 258 11.36 -13.36 19.51
CA SER A 258 12.70 -13.31 20.10
C SER A 258 12.67 -12.87 21.57
N TYR A 259 13.45 -13.55 22.40
CA TYR A 259 13.68 -13.25 23.81
C TYR A 259 15.10 -13.64 24.18
N THR A 260 15.64 -13.08 25.26
CA THR A 260 17.01 -13.32 25.68
C THR A 260 17.02 -14.12 26.99
N VAL A 261 17.86 -15.15 27.07
CA VAL A 261 18.12 -15.95 28.28
C VAL A 261 19.63 -16.09 28.44
N ASN A 262 20.15 -15.68 29.57
CA ASN A 262 21.59 -15.75 29.88
C ASN A 262 22.47 -15.09 28.79
N GLY A 263 22.00 -13.96 28.20
CA GLY A 263 22.73 -13.25 27.13
C GLY A 263 22.54 -13.83 25.73
N GLU A 264 21.90 -14.99 25.59
CA GLU A 264 21.64 -15.62 24.30
C GLU A 264 20.25 -15.28 23.75
N ASP A 265 20.19 -14.93 22.46
CA ASP A 265 18.93 -14.75 21.77
C ASP A 265 18.26 -16.09 21.47
N ARG A 266 17.04 -16.27 21.94
CA ARG A 266 16.17 -17.42 21.69
C ARG A 266 14.87 -16.98 21.01
N GLY A 267 14.09 -17.92 20.53
CA GLY A 267 12.90 -17.66 19.75
C GLY A 267 13.26 -17.20 18.33
N ARG A 268 12.34 -16.49 17.67
CA ARG A 268 12.51 -16.09 16.29
C ARG A 268 12.31 -14.57 16.12
N PRO A 269 13.21 -13.85 15.42
CA PRO A 269 12.98 -12.45 15.08
C PRO A 269 11.79 -12.31 14.11
N LEU A 270 11.07 -11.19 14.22
CA LEU A 270 10.07 -10.81 13.23
C LEU A 270 10.77 -10.19 12.03
N ASP A 271 10.64 -10.81 10.85
CA ASP A 271 11.04 -10.20 9.57
C ASP A 271 9.82 -9.50 8.94
N PHE A 272 9.85 -8.15 8.91
CA PHE A 272 8.75 -7.34 8.41
C PHE A 272 9.25 -6.02 7.79
N MET A 273 8.70 -5.61 6.66
CA MET A 273 9.02 -4.35 5.96
C MET A 273 10.52 -4.12 5.69
N GLY A 274 11.30 -5.18 5.53
CA GLY A 274 12.75 -5.09 5.30
C GLY A 274 13.60 -4.93 6.56
N PHE A 275 12.99 -5.03 7.75
CA PHE A 275 13.66 -5.08 9.04
C PHE A 275 13.52 -6.46 9.68
N GLN A 276 14.49 -6.80 10.53
CA GLN A 276 14.40 -7.93 11.47
C GLN A 276 14.39 -7.35 12.88
N PHE A 277 13.27 -7.60 13.58
CA PHE A 277 13.06 -7.15 14.96
C PHE A 277 13.44 -8.27 15.92
N TYR A 278 14.31 -7.98 16.85
CA TYR A 278 14.67 -8.78 18.00
C TYR A 278 14.14 -8.13 19.27
N ARG A 279 14.22 -8.81 20.39
CA ARG A 279 13.78 -8.25 21.68
C ARG A 279 14.54 -7.00 22.09
N ASN A 280 15.83 -6.94 21.80
CA ASN A 280 16.77 -5.91 22.25
C ASN A 280 17.32 -5.02 21.12
N ARG A 281 17.02 -5.34 19.85
CA ARG A 281 17.52 -4.60 18.69
C ARG A 281 16.67 -4.78 17.44
N THR A 282 16.80 -3.85 16.51
CA THR A 282 16.26 -3.98 15.16
C THR A 282 17.38 -3.79 14.15
N VAL A 283 17.47 -4.68 13.18
CA VAL A 283 18.48 -4.64 12.11
C VAL A 283 17.82 -4.64 10.74
N LEU A 284 18.53 -4.17 9.72
CA LEU A 284 18.09 -4.32 8.33
C LEU A 284 18.16 -5.79 7.91
N ARG A 285 17.20 -6.22 7.11
CA ARG A 285 17.23 -7.55 6.46
C ARG A 285 18.56 -7.71 5.69
N LYS A 286 19.24 -8.84 5.88
CA LYS A 286 20.56 -9.13 5.29
C LYS A 286 20.61 -8.84 3.78
N SER A 287 19.58 -9.18 3.03
CA SER A 287 19.49 -8.90 1.58
C SER A 287 19.53 -7.40 1.24
N ILE A 288 18.87 -6.56 2.04
CA ILE A 288 18.87 -5.10 1.87
C ILE A 288 20.25 -4.52 2.21
N MET A 289 20.83 -4.97 3.32
CA MET A 289 22.18 -4.55 3.73
C MET A 289 23.22 -4.90 2.66
N LEU A 290 23.21 -6.13 2.15
CA LEU A 290 24.13 -6.57 1.10
C LEU A 290 23.97 -5.77 -0.19
N LYS A 291 22.72 -5.46 -0.59
CA LYS A 291 22.45 -4.58 -1.75
C LYS A 291 23.05 -3.19 -1.56
N ALA A 292 22.83 -2.57 -0.39
CA ALA A 292 23.37 -1.25 -0.07
C ALA A 292 24.92 -1.26 -0.10
N THR A 293 25.55 -2.25 0.52
CA THR A 293 27.00 -2.44 0.52
C THR A 293 27.57 -2.63 -0.89
N ARG A 294 26.92 -3.48 -1.71
CA ARG A 294 27.35 -3.68 -3.12
C ARG A 294 27.24 -2.38 -3.93
N LYS A 295 26.16 -1.60 -3.72
CA LYS A 295 25.97 -0.31 -4.39
C LYS A 295 27.05 0.70 -3.96
N ALA A 296 27.34 0.81 -2.66
CA ALA A 296 28.38 1.67 -2.12
C ALA A 296 29.77 1.30 -2.71
N ARG A 297 30.12 0.02 -2.72
CA ARG A 297 31.38 -0.46 -3.33
C ARG A 297 31.49 -0.13 -4.82
N ARG A 298 30.39 -0.21 -5.59
CA ARG A 298 30.40 0.16 -7.02
C ARG A 298 30.64 1.66 -7.22
N ILE A 299 30.08 2.51 -6.36
CA ILE A 299 30.29 3.97 -6.40
C ILE A 299 31.76 4.29 -6.08
N HIS A 300 32.32 3.66 -5.04
CA HIS A 300 33.71 3.85 -4.64
C HIS A 300 34.71 3.37 -5.70
N LYS A 301 34.40 2.30 -6.43
CA LYS A 301 35.27 1.75 -7.48
C LYS A 301 35.22 2.49 -8.83
N LYS A 302 34.23 3.38 -9.04
CA LYS A 302 34.22 4.23 -10.24
C LYS A 302 35.30 5.32 -10.08
N PRO A 303 36.30 5.38 -10.96
CA PRO A 303 37.26 6.49 -10.93
C PRO A 303 36.46 7.80 -11.08
N TYR A 304 36.90 8.82 -10.36
CA TYR A 304 36.31 10.14 -10.35
C TYR A 304 36.44 10.78 -11.73
N GLN A 305 35.47 10.55 -12.60
CA GLN A 305 35.36 11.15 -13.93
C GLN A 305 34.48 12.38 -13.90
N GLY A 306 34.69 13.32 -12.98
CA GLY A 306 34.11 14.66 -13.02
C GLY A 306 32.58 14.80 -13.20
N ARG A 307 31.82 13.71 -13.20
CA ARG A 307 30.35 13.73 -13.30
C ARG A 307 29.73 13.66 -11.92
N LYS A 308 29.02 14.73 -11.52
CA LYS A 308 28.18 14.74 -10.31
C LYS A 308 27.28 13.50 -10.29
N PRO A 309 27.14 12.81 -9.15
CA PRO A 309 26.17 11.73 -9.00
C PRO A 309 24.77 12.28 -9.23
N THR A 310 24.05 11.71 -10.16
CA THR A 310 22.62 11.99 -10.41
C THR A 310 21.75 11.22 -9.43
#